data_ed24a8c810f7b57e52883afc170fcab2
#
_entry.id   ed24a8c810f7b57e52883afc170fcab2
#
_cell.length_a   1.000
_cell.length_b   1.000
_cell.length_c   1.000
_cell.angle_alpha   90.00
_cell.angle_beta   90.00
_cell.angle_gamma   90.00
#
_symmetry.space_group_name_H-M   'P 1'
#
loop_
_entity.id
_entity.type
_entity.pdbx_description
1 polymer ?
#
loop_
_entity_poly.entity_id
_entity_poly.type
_entity_poly.pdbx_seq_one_letter_code
_entity_poly.pdbx_strand_id
1 'polypeptide(L)'
;YAEETKQHFPTIYEKLLAYGIDFTKQYIPVAPAAHYLCGGIAVDLNAHTSIYRLYACGECSCTGLHGANRLASNSLIEAIVYADAAARDALDKIESLRWQDDIPDWSDEGTTLTEEMVLITQSLKEVQQIMTSYVGIVRSNLRLQRALDRLEILYEETESLFKRSVVSRQICELRNCINVAYLVIKQAMARHESRGLHYTLDYPHKNK
;
A
#
# COMPACT_ATOMS: atom_id res chain seq x y z
N TYR A 1 13.70 7.99 -35.01
CA TYR A 1 13.46 7.62 -33.60
C TYR A 1 12.85 8.78 -32.78
N ALA A 2 13.38 10.03 -32.80
CA ALA A 2 12.89 11.11 -31.94
C ALA A 2 11.42 11.48 -32.20
N GLU A 3 11.01 11.67 -33.46
CA GLU A 3 9.63 11.99 -33.84
C GLU A 3 8.68 10.79 -33.58
N GLU A 4 9.13 9.59 -33.85
CA GLU A 4 8.40 8.36 -33.58
C GLU A 4 8.13 8.21 -32.07
N THR A 5 9.14 8.47 -31.23
CA THR A 5 9.00 8.43 -29.77
C THR A 5 8.00 9.46 -29.24
N LYS A 6 8.01 10.69 -29.80
CA LYS A 6 7.02 11.72 -29.47
C LYS A 6 5.59 11.30 -29.83
N GLN A 7 5.43 10.68 -31.02
CA GLN A 7 4.13 10.19 -31.47
C GLN A 7 3.59 9.05 -30.61
N HIS A 8 4.47 8.16 -30.12
CA HIS A 8 4.08 7.05 -29.24
C HIS A 8 3.77 7.51 -27.80
N PHE A 9 4.43 8.56 -27.33
CA PHE A 9 4.32 9.02 -25.93
C PHE A 9 4.04 10.53 -25.82
N PRO A 10 2.97 11.06 -26.46
CA PRO A 10 2.72 12.49 -26.53
C PRO A 10 2.51 13.13 -25.16
N THR A 11 1.72 12.51 -24.30
CA THR A 11 1.43 13.02 -22.95
C THR A 11 2.68 13.07 -22.05
N ILE A 12 3.56 12.08 -22.18
CA ILE A 12 4.83 12.06 -21.43
C ILE A 12 5.74 13.17 -21.96
N TYR A 13 5.80 13.36 -23.28
CA TYR A 13 6.61 14.39 -23.90
C TYR A 13 6.20 15.79 -23.43
N GLU A 14 4.91 16.10 -23.50
CA GLU A 14 4.37 17.39 -23.06
C GLU A 14 4.65 17.67 -21.57
N LYS A 15 4.43 16.67 -20.71
CA LYS A 15 4.74 16.79 -19.27
C LYS A 15 6.21 17.06 -19.01
N LEU A 16 7.11 16.34 -19.66
CA LEU A 16 8.55 16.53 -19.49
C LEU A 16 9.00 17.90 -19.99
N LEU A 17 8.45 18.38 -21.14
CA LEU A 17 8.72 19.73 -21.64
C LEU A 17 8.31 20.81 -20.65
N ALA A 18 7.20 20.64 -19.94
CA ALA A 18 6.77 21.57 -18.90
C ALA A 18 7.78 21.69 -17.74
N TYR A 19 8.60 20.65 -17.53
CA TYR A 19 9.73 20.65 -16.59
C TYR A 19 11.07 21.01 -17.26
N GLY A 20 11.07 21.46 -18.50
CA GLY A 20 12.28 21.82 -19.25
C GLY A 20 13.09 20.62 -19.76
N ILE A 21 12.50 19.42 -19.80
CA ILE A 21 13.15 18.19 -20.22
C ILE A 21 12.64 17.79 -21.60
N ASP A 22 13.50 17.93 -22.63
CA ASP A 22 13.25 17.37 -23.96
C ASP A 22 13.92 16.00 -24.06
N PHE A 23 13.16 14.92 -23.90
CA PHE A 23 13.71 13.56 -23.89
C PHE A 23 14.28 13.12 -25.23
N THR A 24 14.07 13.88 -26.29
CA THR A 24 14.71 13.62 -27.60
C THR A 24 16.15 14.14 -27.66
N LYS A 25 16.55 15.00 -26.71
CA LYS A 25 17.86 15.64 -26.64
C LYS A 25 18.65 15.33 -25.38
N GLN A 26 17.97 14.90 -24.32
CA GLN A 26 18.61 14.65 -23.03
C GLN A 26 17.97 13.47 -22.30
N TYR A 27 18.68 12.87 -21.35
CA TYR A 27 18.17 11.79 -20.52
C TYR A 27 17.14 12.30 -19.51
N ILE A 28 16.12 11.46 -19.27
CA ILE A 28 15.14 11.72 -18.21
C ILE A 28 15.78 11.28 -16.88
N PRO A 29 15.84 12.15 -15.86
CA PRO A 29 16.26 11.72 -14.54
C PRO A 29 15.22 10.77 -13.95
N VAL A 30 15.65 9.59 -13.51
CA VAL A 30 14.79 8.57 -12.93
C VAL A 30 15.34 8.09 -11.59
N ALA A 31 14.48 7.68 -10.69
CA ALA A 31 14.83 7.04 -9.44
C ALA A 31 14.00 5.75 -9.26
N PRO A 32 14.60 4.69 -8.70
CA PRO A 32 13.83 3.50 -8.34
C PRO A 32 12.79 3.84 -7.28
N ALA A 33 11.57 3.33 -7.46
CA ALA A 33 10.49 3.49 -6.50
C ALA A 33 9.67 2.20 -6.40
N ALA A 34 9.00 1.99 -5.26
CA ALA A 34 7.99 0.95 -5.14
C ALA A 34 6.84 1.26 -6.12
N HIS A 35 6.35 0.23 -6.81
CA HIS A 35 5.31 0.39 -7.84
C HIS A 35 4.05 -0.39 -7.50
N TYR A 36 4.16 -1.59 -6.95
CA TYR A 36 3.04 -2.47 -6.65
C TYR A 36 3.30 -3.23 -5.35
N LEU A 37 2.26 -3.42 -4.52
CA LEU A 37 2.41 -4.00 -3.18
C LEU A 37 2.88 -5.46 -3.22
N CYS A 38 2.42 -6.26 -4.19
CA CYS A 38 2.71 -7.70 -4.32
C CYS A 38 2.34 -8.51 -3.07
N GLY A 39 1.35 -8.09 -2.34
CA GLY A 39 0.87 -8.67 -1.10
C GLY A 39 -0.44 -8.02 -0.70
N GLY A 40 -0.88 -8.23 0.53
CA GLY A 40 -2.11 -7.64 1.02
C GLY A 40 -2.97 -8.62 1.80
N ILE A 41 -4.27 -8.44 1.73
CA ILE A 41 -5.27 -9.27 2.39
C ILE A 41 -5.33 -10.63 1.69
N ALA A 42 -5.01 -11.72 2.40
CA ALA A 42 -5.09 -13.07 1.85
C ALA A 42 -6.53 -13.42 1.46
N VAL A 43 -6.71 -13.94 0.25
CA VAL A 43 -8.02 -14.32 -0.29
C VAL A 43 -7.97 -15.70 -0.95
N ASP A 44 -9.13 -16.36 -1.00
CA ASP A 44 -9.34 -17.57 -1.80
C ASP A 44 -9.73 -17.22 -3.27
N LEU A 45 -10.06 -18.25 -4.06
CA LEU A 45 -10.43 -18.08 -5.48
C LEU A 45 -11.73 -17.30 -5.71
N ASN A 46 -12.57 -17.15 -4.69
CA ASN A 46 -13.79 -16.33 -4.70
C ASN A 46 -13.58 -14.95 -4.07
N ALA A 47 -12.33 -14.57 -3.83
CA ALA A 47 -11.95 -13.33 -3.17
C ALA A 47 -12.40 -13.20 -1.69
N HIS A 48 -12.77 -14.30 -1.01
CA HIS A 48 -13.08 -14.27 0.40
C HIS A 48 -11.82 -14.01 1.23
N THR A 49 -11.97 -13.17 2.23
CA THR A 49 -10.97 -13.03 3.30
C THR A 49 -11.26 -14.03 4.42
N SER A 50 -10.42 -14.03 5.46
CA SER A 50 -10.67 -14.79 6.69
C SER A 50 -11.84 -14.24 7.54
N ILE A 51 -12.35 -13.05 7.20
CA ILE A 51 -13.48 -12.41 7.89
C ILE A 51 -14.76 -12.73 7.10
N TYR A 52 -15.75 -13.27 7.81
CA TYR A 52 -17.04 -13.63 7.20
C TYR A 52 -17.71 -12.43 6.52
N ARG A 53 -18.14 -12.60 5.28
CA ARG A 53 -18.78 -11.58 4.42
C ARG A 53 -17.84 -10.44 4.00
N LEU A 54 -16.54 -10.57 4.16
CA LEU A 54 -15.58 -9.62 3.67
C LEU A 54 -14.81 -10.18 2.49
N TYR A 55 -14.82 -9.44 1.38
CA TYR A 55 -14.08 -9.74 0.15
C TYR A 55 -12.95 -8.74 -0.03
N ALA A 56 -11.89 -9.15 -0.71
CA ALA A 56 -10.85 -8.23 -1.17
C ALA A 56 -10.41 -8.58 -2.58
N CYS A 57 -10.27 -7.58 -3.45
CA CYS A 57 -9.81 -7.75 -4.83
C CYS A 57 -8.95 -6.55 -5.28
N GLY A 58 -8.15 -6.75 -6.32
CA GLY A 58 -7.21 -5.75 -6.82
C GLY A 58 -5.93 -5.67 -5.99
N GLU A 59 -5.24 -4.54 -6.04
CA GLU A 59 -3.92 -4.38 -5.42
C GLU A 59 -3.88 -4.61 -3.91
N CYS A 60 -4.99 -4.39 -3.20
CA CYS A 60 -5.08 -4.62 -1.76
C CYS A 60 -5.18 -6.11 -1.38
N SER A 61 -5.41 -7.01 -2.34
CA SER A 61 -5.54 -8.44 -2.11
C SER A 61 -4.25 -9.21 -2.38
N CYS A 62 -4.05 -10.31 -1.67
CA CYS A 62 -2.98 -11.27 -1.91
C CYS A 62 -3.57 -12.56 -2.45
N THR A 63 -3.65 -12.67 -3.77
CA THR A 63 -4.16 -13.86 -4.48
C THR A 63 -3.08 -14.92 -4.71
N GLY A 64 -1.80 -14.54 -4.53
CA GLY A 64 -0.64 -15.36 -4.86
C GLY A 64 -0.17 -15.25 -6.32
N LEU A 65 -0.94 -14.61 -7.21
CA LEU A 65 -0.59 -14.48 -8.64
C LEU A 65 0.79 -13.86 -8.87
N HIS A 66 1.11 -12.80 -8.13
CA HIS A 66 2.36 -12.06 -8.31
C HIS A 66 3.56 -12.68 -7.58
N GLY A 67 3.34 -13.59 -6.66
CA GLY A 67 4.41 -14.21 -5.88
C GLY A 67 5.29 -13.17 -5.19
N ALA A 68 6.62 -13.31 -5.34
CA ALA A 68 7.58 -12.41 -4.69
C ALA A 68 7.89 -11.13 -5.51
N ASN A 69 7.34 -11.01 -6.71
CA ASN A 69 7.46 -9.83 -7.57
C ASN A 69 6.28 -9.76 -8.53
N ARG A 70 5.86 -8.55 -8.88
CA ARG A 70 4.73 -8.36 -9.79
C ARG A 70 4.95 -9.04 -11.13
N LEU A 71 3.98 -9.84 -11.54
CA LEU A 71 3.88 -10.30 -12.91
C LEU A 71 3.31 -9.18 -13.77
N ALA A 72 4.16 -8.56 -14.59
CA ALA A 72 3.83 -7.39 -15.39
C ALA A 72 2.58 -7.61 -16.26
N SER A 73 1.78 -6.56 -16.45
CA SER A 73 0.55 -6.53 -17.25
C SER A 73 -0.61 -7.38 -16.72
N ASN A 74 -0.47 -8.03 -15.57
CA ASN A 74 -1.52 -8.89 -15.01
C ASN A 74 -2.34 -8.23 -13.89
N SER A 75 -1.94 -7.07 -13.36
CA SER A 75 -2.62 -6.45 -12.20
C SER A 75 -4.07 -6.08 -12.46
N LEU A 76 -4.37 -5.50 -13.64
CA LEU A 76 -5.75 -5.13 -13.98
C LEU A 76 -6.61 -6.36 -14.29
N ILE A 77 -6.03 -7.37 -14.93
CA ILE A 77 -6.73 -8.63 -15.21
C ILE A 77 -7.05 -9.35 -13.89
N GLU A 78 -6.10 -9.43 -12.97
CA GLU A 78 -6.31 -9.97 -11.63
C GLU A 78 -7.46 -9.24 -10.92
N ALA A 79 -7.43 -7.91 -10.91
CA ALA A 79 -8.46 -7.11 -10.26
C ALA A 79 -9.86 -7.39 -10.83
N ILE A 80 -9.98 -7.47 -12.16
CA ILE A 80 -11.26 -7.75 -12.85
C ILE A 80 -11.75 -9.17 -12.55
N VAL A 81 -10.89 -10.17 -12.65
CA VAL A 81 -11.25 -11.58 -12.42
C VAL A 81 -11.71 -11.81 -10.99
N TYR A 82 -10.98 -11.29 -10.00
CA TYR A 82 -11.35 -11.45 -8.60
C TYR A 82 -12.57 -10.59 -8.20
N ALA A 83 -12.75 -9.42 -8.81
CA ALA A 83 -13.96 -8.62 -8.61
C ALA A 83 -15.22 -9.33 -9.17
N ASP A 84 -15.11 -9.94 -10.36
CA ASP A 84 -16.20 -10.74 -10.94
C ASP A 84 -16.52 -11.98 -10.07
N ALA A 85 -15.47 -12.68 -9.59
CA ALA A 85 -15.64 -13.83 -8.71
C ALA A 85 -16.33 -13.43 -7.39
N ALA A 86 -15.90 -12.34 -6.75
CA ALA A 86 -16.51 -11.79 -5.55
C ALA A 86 -17.97 -11.41 -5.77
N ALA A 87 -18.28 -10.75 -6.90
CA ALA A 87 -19.63 -10.32 -7.23
C ALA A 87 -20.57 -11.51 -7.44
N ARG A 88 -20.14 -12.55 -8.15
CA ARG A 88 -20.93 -13.78 -8.36
C ARG A 88 -21.21 -14.49 -7.06
N ASP A 89 -20.20 -14.71 -6.25
CA ASP A 89 -20.35 -15.36 -4.96
C ASP A 89 -21.25 -14.55 -4.00
N ALA A 90 -21.13 -13.24 -3.99
CA ALA A 90 -21.99 -12.36 -3.21
C ALA A 90 -23.46 -12.43 -3.67
N LEU A 91 -23.71 -12.43 -4.99
CA LEU A 91 -25.05 -12.54 -5.57
C LEU A 91 -25.72 -13.88 -5.22
N ASP A 92 -24.97 -14.99 -5.30
CA ASP A 92 -25.49 -16.32 -4.97
C ASP A 92 -25.90 -16.44 -3.50
N LYS A 93 -25.29 -15.64 -2.62
CA LYS A 93 -25.52 -15.70 -1.17
C LYS A 93 -26.46 -14.65 -0.61
N ILE A 94 -26.62 -13.49 -1.31
CA ILE A 94 -27.27 -12.30 -0.74
C ILE A 94 -28.69 -12.53 -0.29
N GLU A 95 -29.49 -13.34 -1.03
CA GLU A 95 -30.87 -13.64 -0.69
C GLU A 95 -31.00 -14.51 0.59
N SER A 96 -29.96 -15.30 0.89
CA SER A 96 -29.91 -16.16 2.08
C SER A 96 -29.42 -15.43 3.31
N LEU A 97 -28.89 -14.22 3.16
CA LEU A 97 -28.27 -13.45 4.23
C LEU A 97 -29.30 -12.56 4.93
N ARG A 98 -29.26 -12.57 6.26
CA ARG A 98 -30.04 -11.62 7.05
C ARG A 98 -29.33 -10.26 7.09
N TRP A 99 -30.09 -9.22 6.81
CA TRP A 99 -29.63 -7.84 7.01
C TRP A 99 -29.43 -7.56 8.50
N GLN A 100 -28.43 -6.73 8.78
CA GLN A 100 -28.20 -6.17 10.11
C GLN A 100 -28.83 -4.78 10.13
N ASP A 101 -29.99 -4.66 10.77
CA ASP A 101 -30.74 -3.40 10.82
C ASP A 101 -30.29 -2.49 11.98
N ASP A 102 -29.64 -3.09 12.99
CA ASP A 102 -29.19 -2.38 14.19
C ASP A 102 -27.69 -2.05 14.07
N ILE A 103 -27.37 -1.10 13.20
CA ILE A 103 -26.02 -0.56 13.05
C ILE A 103 -26.01 0.79 13.75
N PRO A 104 -25.22 0.96 14.86
CA PRO A 104 -25.17 2.22 15.56
C PRO A 104 -24.58 3.32 14.68
N ASP A 105 -25.11 4.52 14.81
CA ASP A 105 -24.51 5.70 14.18
C ASP A 105 -23.10 5.96 14.73
N TRP A 106 -22.28 6.61 13.90
CA TRP A 106 -20.98 7.07 14.36
C TRP A 106 -21.15 8.16 15.42
N SER A 107 -20.46 7.99 16.57
CA SER A 107 -20.43 9.01 17.61
C SER A 107 -19.08 9.74 17.62
N ASP A 108 -19.13 11.04 17.58
CA ASP A 108 -17.99 11.94 17.75
C ASP A 108 -18.01 12.64 19.13
N GLU A 109 -18.82 12.15 20.06
CA GLU A 109 -18.92 12.66 21.41
C GLU A 109 -17.54 12.63 22.12
N GLY A 110 -17.18 13.76 22.74
CA GLY A 110 -15.88 13.90 23.41
C GLY A 110 -14.70 14.22 22.48
N THR A 111 -14.94 14.36 21.16
CA THR A 111 -13.89 14.75 20.21
C THR A 111 -13.95 16.24 19.88
N THR A 112 -12.84 16.78 19.39
CA THR A 112 -12.71 18.17 18.95
C THR A 112 -12.16 18.25 17.53
N LEU A 113 -12.47 19.34 16.82
CA LEU A 113 -11.83 19.60 15.53
C LEU A 113 -10.32 19.74 15.72
N THR A 114 -9.55 19.01 14.91
CA THR A 114 -8.10 19.10 14.95
C THR A 114 -7.65 20.37 14.26
N GLU A 115 -7.17 21.34 15.03
CA GLU A 115 -6.53 22.56 14.50
C GLU A 115 -5.09 22.28 14.02
N GLU A 116 -4.45 21.22 14.55
CA GLU A 116 -3.05 20.84 14.32
C GLU A 116 -2.87 19.92 13.10
N MET A 117 -3.38 20.33 11.93
CA MET A 117 -3.22 19.58 10.68
C MET A 117 -1.74 19.36 10.28
N VAL A 118 -0.86 20.22 10.78
CA VAL A 118 0.59 20.09 10.57
C VAL A 118 1.13 18.79 11.13
N LEU A 119 0.62 18.32 12.28
CA LEU A 119 1.05 17.06 12.91
C LEU A 119 0.76 15.85 11.98
N ILE A 120 -0.45 15.81 11.42
CA ILE A 120 -0.85 14.72 10.51
C ILE A 120 0.02 14.73 9.24
N THR A 121 0.23 15.91 8.66
CA THR A 121 1.03 16.05 7.43
C THR A 121 2.49 15.70 7.68
N GLN A 122 3.05 16.09 8.82
CA GLN A 122 4.44 15.81 9.18
C GLN A 122 4.61 14.32 9.47
N SER A 123 3.76 13.72 10.28
CA SER A 123 3.81 12.30 10.60
C SER A 123 3.69 11.42 9.34
N LEU A 124 2.84 11.80 8.38
CA LEU A 124 2.75 11.09 7.10
C LEU A 124 4.07 11.12 6.31
N LYS A 125 4.72 12.29 6.26
CA LYS A 125 6.04 12.44 5.62
C LYS A 125 7.10 11.59 6.32
N GLU A 126 7.07 11.53 7.64
CA GLU A 126 7.99 10.70 8.42
C GLU A 126 7.79 9.21 8.14
N VAL A 127 6.54 8.71 8.10
CA VAL A 127 6.25 7.34 7.69
C VAL A 127 6.82 7.04 6.31
N GLN A 128 6.56 7.91 5.33
CA GLN A 128 7.07 7.77 3.96
C GLN A 128 8.60 7.74 3.93
N GLN A 129 9.26 8.61 4.69
CA GLN A 129 10.72 8.68 4.77
C GLN A 129 11.32 7.45 5.46
N ILE A 130 10.71 6.96 6.54
CA ILE A 130 11.11 5.72 7.23
C ILE A 130 11.03 4.55 6.26
N MET A 131 9.89 4.39 5.57
CA MET A 131 9.68 3.29 4.64
C MET A 131 10.66 3.35 3.45
N THR A 132 10.89 4.52 2.89
CA THR A 132 11.84 4.71 1.78
C THR A 132 13.27 4.42 2.20
N SER A 133 13.71 4.91 3.37
CA SER A 133 15.12 4.87 3.77
C SER A 133 15.54 3.55 4.42
N TYR A 134 14.65 2.94 5.21
CA TYR A 134 14.99 1.74 5.99
C TYR A 134 14.33 0.46 5.46
N VAL A 135 13.18 0.56 4.80
CA VAL A 135 12.36 -0.59 4.34
C VAL A 135 12.33 -0.68 2.81
N GLY A 136 13.05 0.19 2.14
CA GLY A 136 13.09 0.29 0.68
C GLY A 136 13.79 -0.90 -0.01
N ILE A 137 14.53 -0.63 -1.09
CA ILE A 137 15.06 -1.67 -1.99
C ILE A 137 16.08 -2.58 -1.29
N VAL A 138 16.99 -2.02 -0.49
CA VAL A 138 18.00 -2.77 0.23
C VAL A 138 17.68 -2.76 1.72
N ARG A 139 17.37 -3.91 2.27
CA ARG A 139 16.98 -4.13 3.66
C ARG A 139 18.11 -4.75 4.47
N SER A 140 18.04 -4.60 5.79
CA SER A 140 18.84 -5.35 6.77
C SER A 140 18.07 -5.41 8.08
N ASN A 141 18.38 -6.39 8.93
CA ASN A 141 17.76 -6.53 10.25
C ASN A 141 17.87 -5.24 11.05
N LEU A 142 19.05 -4.59 11.02
CA LEU A 142 19.29 -3.32 11.70
C LEU A 142 18.39 -2.19 11.19
N ARG A 143 18.23 -2.07 9.86
CA ARG A 143 17.37 -1.04 9.26
C ARG A 143 15.89 -1.30 9.58
N LEU A 144 15.45 -2.54 9.47
CA LEU A 144 14.07 -2.93 9.76
C LEU A 144 13.72 -2.69 11.23
N GLN A 145 14.62 -3.01 12.16
CA GLN A 145 14.41 -2.73 13.58
C GLN A 145 14.31 -1.22 13.84
N ARG A 146 15.21 -0.42 13.27
CA ARG A 146 15.13 1.05 13.39
C ARG A 146 13.84 1.63 12.81
N ALA A 147 13.34 1.06 11.71
CA ALA A 147 12.07 1.47 11.16
C ALA A 147 10.92 1.17 12.13
N LEU A 148 10.93 -0.02 12.74
CA LEU A 148 9.91 -0.44 13.70
C LEU A 148 9.89 0.47 14.94
N ASP A 149 11.06 0.71 15.54
CA ASP A 149 11.19 1.54 16.75
C ASP A 149 10.67 2.99 16.52
N ARG A 150 10.92 3.56 15.33
CA ARG A 150 10.42 4.88 14.97
C ARG A 150 8.92 4.90 14.68
N LEU A 151 8.45 3.84 14.03
CA LEU A 151 7.03 3.72 13.67
C LEU A 151 6.15 3.57 14.93
N GLU A 152 6.66 2.95 15.99
CA GLU A 152 5.96 2.80 17.27
C GLU A 152 5.63 4.16 17.89
N ILE A 153 6.57 5.10 17.87
CA ILE A 153 6.33 6.47 18.36
C ILE A 153 5.22 7.14 17.55
N LEU A 154 5.31 7.08 16.21
CA LEU A 154 4.29 7.66 15.33
C LEU A 154 2.91 7.00 15.52
N TYR A 155 2.89 5.71 15.82
CA TYR A 155 1.65 4.99 16.13
C TYR A 155 0.99 5.52 17.40
N GLU A 156 1.74 5.63 18.50
CA GLU A 156 1.22 6.13 19.77
C GLU A 156 0.68 7.57 19.66
N GLU A 157 1.45 8.45 19.01
CA GLU A 157 1.04 9.83 18.77
C GLU A 157 -0.22 9.91 17.90
N THR A 158 -0.28 9.12 16.83
CA THR A 158 -1.42 9.08 15.91
C THR A 158 -2.68 8.50 16.57
N GLU A 159 -2.56 7.43 17.34
CA GLU A 159 -3.69 6.85 18.08
C GLU A 159 -4.21 7.81 19.15
N SER A 160 -3.31 8.52 19.85
CA SER A 160 -3.69 9.57 20.79
C SER A 160 -4.45 10.72 20.10
N LEU A 161 -3.97 11.15 18.94
CA LEU A 161 -4.63 12.19 18.16
C LEU A 161 -5.98 11.72 17.60
N PHE A 162 -6.04 10.49 17.06
CA PHE A 162 -7.27 9.91 16.51
C PHE A 162 -8.39 9.83 17.55
N LYS A 163 -8.09 9.38 18.77
CA LYS A 163 -9.09 9.22 19.85
C LYS A 163 -9.72 10.53 20.32
N ARG A 164 -9.02 11.65 20.18
CA ARG A 164 -9.50 12.98 20.66
C ARG A 164 -10.00 13.89 19.55
N SER A 165 -9.85 13.48 18.30
CA SER A 165 -10.19 14.30 17.13
C SER A 165 -11.46 13.82 16.44
N VAL A 166 -12.24 14.76 15.92
CA VAL A 166 -13.27 14.42 14.93
C VAL A 166 -12.60 13.74 13.77
N VAL A 167 -13.14 12.59 13.37
CA VAL A 167 -12.55 11.77 12.31
C VAL A 167 -12.51 12.54 11.00
N SER A 168 -11.32 12.59 10.42
CA SER A 168 -11.09 13.16 9.09
C SER A 168 -10.40 12.16 8.18
N ARG A 169 -10.51 12.37 6.87
CA ARG A 169 -9.83 11.52 5.88
C ARG A 169 -8.33 11.43 6.15
N GLN A 170 -7.71 12.56 6.46
CA GLN A 170 -6.26 12.66 6.62
C GLN A 170 -5.75 11.85 7.81
N ILE A 171 -6.45 11.89 8.95
CA ILE A 171 -6.03 11.10 10.11
C ILE A 171 -6.28 9.61 9.91
N CYS A 172 -7.35 9.24 9.20
CA CYS A 172 -7.58 7.84 8.82
C CYS A 172 -6.50 7.32 7.86
N GLU A 173 -6.13 8.11 6.85
CA GLU A 173 -5.06 7.75 5.91
C GLU A 173 -3.72 7.58 6.64
N LEU A 174 -3.35 8.49 7.54
CA LEU A 174 -2.13 8.37 8.34
C LEU A 174 -2.14 7.09 9.17
N ARG A 175 -3.21 6.86 9.93
CA ARG A 175 -3.39 5.67 10.77
C ARG A 175 -3.28 4.38 9.95
N ASN A 176 -3.92 4.32 8.79
CA ASN A 176 -3.87 3.18 7.88
C ASN A 176 -2.46 2.97 7.32
N CYS A 177 -1.77 4.04 6.92
CA CYS A 177 -0.38 3.97 6.44
C CYS A 177 0.56 3.40 7.52
N ILE A 178 0.42 3.81 8.77
CA ILE A 178 1.22 3.30 9.90
C ILE A 178 0.97 1.80 10.10
N ASN A 179 -0.30 1.37 10.11
CA ASN A 179 -0.66 -0.05 10.27
C ASN A 179 -0.10 -0.91 9.14
N VAL A 180 -0.23 -0.47 7.89
CA VAL A 180 0.33 -1.19 6.73
C VAL A 180 1.85 -1.21 6.79
N ALA A 181 2.50 -0.10 7.14
CA ALA A 181 3.95 -0.03 7.30
C ALA A 181 4.44 -1.02 8.36
N TYR A 182 3.77 -1.09 9.51
CA TYR A 182 4.07 -2.06 10.56
C TYR A 182 4.03 -3.51 10.03
N LEU A 183 2.95 -3.88 9.34
CA LEU A 183 2.79 -5.23 8.78
C LEU A 183 3.90 -5.55 7.76
N VAL A 184 4.23 -4.61 6.87
CA VAL A 184 5.31 -4.78 5.88
C VAL A 184 6.65 -4.99 6.58
N ILE A 185 6.97 -4.20 7.62
CA ILE A 185 8.22 -4.33 8.38
C ILE A 185 8.28 -5.69 9.08
N LYS A 186 7.22 -6.08 9.78
CA LYS A 186 7.17 -7.36 10.51
C LYS A 186 7.33 -8.56 9.60
N GLN A 187 6.67 -8.56 8.44
CA GLN A 187 6.79 -9.62 7.45
C GLN A 187 8.19 -9.64 6.80
N ALA A 188 8.77 -8.47 6.54
CA ALA A 188 10.13 -8.38 6.02
C ALA A 188 11.16 -8.92 7.04
N MET A 189 10.99 -8.64 8.34
CA MET A 189 11.83 -9.18 9.41
C MET A 189 11.71 -10.70 9.54
N ALA A 190 10.50 -11.23 9.35
CA ALA A 190 10.25 -12.68 9.45
C ALA A 190 10.80 -13.46 8.25
N ARG A 191 11.12 -12.80 7.14
CA ARG A 191 11.56 -13.45 5.90
C ARG A 191 13.08 -13.53 5.81
N HIS A 192 13.65 -14.67 6.12
CA HIS A 192 15.10 -14.94 6.15
C HIS A 192 15.61 -15.47 4.80
N GLU A 193 15.32 -14.76 3.71
CA GLU A 193 15.83 -15.02 2.37
C GLU A 193 15.79 -13.75 1.52
N SER A 194 16.51 -13.71 0.42
CA SER A 194 16.34 -12.72 -0.64
C SER A 194 15.63 -13.35 -1.84
N ARG A 195 14.42 -12.88 -2.17
CA ARG A 195 13.59 -13.39 -3.26
C ARG A 195 12.71 -12.30 -3.84
N GLY A 196 12.73 -12.14 -5.15
CA GLY A 196 11.93 -11.10 -5.83
C GLY A 196 12.27 -9.71 -5.36
N LEU A 197 11.28 -8.95 -4.90
CA LEU A 197 11.46 -7.58 -4.38
C LEU A 197 12.07 -7.52 -2.98
N HIS A 198 12.02 -8.62 -2.22
CA HIS A 198 12.64 -8.66 -0.90
C HIS A 198 14.13 -9.01 -1.03
N TYR A 199 14.97 -7.99 -0.91
CA TYR A 199 16.42 -8.13 -0.83
C TYR A 199 16.94 -7.68 0.52
N THR A 200 17.66 -8.55 1.23
CA THR A 200 18.24 -8.26 2.54
C THR A 200 19.70 -8.64 2.60
N LEU A 201 20.50 -7.78 3.21
CA LEU A 201 21.96 -7.99 3.37
C LEU A 201 22.28 -9.15 4.31
N ASP A 202 21.40 -9.42 5.29
CA ASP A 202 21.62 -10.47 6.29
C ASP A 202 21.32 -11.87 5.73
N TYR A 203 20.45 -11.96 4.72
CA TYR A 203 20.05 -13.23 4.09
C TYR A 203 20.06 -13.09 2.56
N PRO A 204 21.25 -13.00 1.91
CA PRO A 204 21.35 -12.64 0.48
C PRO A 204 20.89 -13.76 -0.47
N HIS A 205 20.71 -14.98 0.02
CA HIS A 205 20.38 -16.14 -0.80
C HIS A 205 18.90 -16.54 -0.65
N LYS A 206 18.37 -17.22 -1.68
CA LYS A 206 17.05 -17.86 -1.62
C LYS A 206 17.11 -19.10 -0.74
N ASN A 207 16.09 -19.32 0.05
CA ASN A 207 15.88 -20.61 0.68
C ASN A 207 15.55 -21.66 -0.38
N LYS A 208 16.02 -22.89 -0.17
CA LYS A 208 15.74 -24.04 -1.06
C LYS A 208 14.29 -24.47 -0.99
#